data_d1e4c48441c9f77fda13d2b7d2eec4fe
#
_entry.id   d1e4c48441c9f77fda13d2b7d2eec4fe
#
_cell.length_a   1.000
_cell.length_b   1.000
_cell.length_c   1.000
_cell.angle_alpha   90.00
_cell.angle_beta   90.00
_cell.angle_gamma   90.00
#
_symmetry.space_group_name_H-M   'P 1'
#
loop_
_entity.id
_entity.type
_entity.pdbx_description
1 polymer ?
#
loop_
_entity_poly.entity_id
_entity_poly.type
_entity_poly.pdbx_seq_one_letter_code
_entity_poly.pdbx_strand_id
1 'polypeptide(L)'
;MANSSGKPATFVLVHGAWSGGWCYGKVAALLRSRGHVVFTPTLTGQGERSHLLAAGVNLTTHITDVLNVFRYEDLRDVVLAGHSYGGMVVSGVADRIADRVAALVYLDAFLPEDGQSLFDINIPANTQRFVANAGNYGGIAVPPPPASFFNVNATDAPRVDALATPFPLAAMAERLSLTGAHLTIRKRTYVHGTILPRESPFKPFYDRVKDDAAWTAHAFACGHHVMLDMPEKTAEVLQAAA
;
A
#
# COMPACT_ATOMS: atom_id res chain seq x y z
N MET A 1 -30.72 9.01 0.40
CA MET A 1 -30.46 7.91 -0.52
C MET A 1 -29.77 8.50 -1.75
N ALA A 2 -28.45 8.42 -1.79
CA ALA A 2 -27.69 8.94 -2.93
C ALA A 2 -27.50 7.78 -3.91
N ASN A 3 -28.20 7.85 -5.03
CA ASN A 3 -28.05 6.95 -6.16
C ASN A 3 -26.67 7.24 -6.82
N SER A 4 -25.63 6.51 -6.48
CA SER A 4 -24.40 6.52 -7.27
C SER A 4 -24.57 5.53 -8.42
N SER A 5 -25.06 6.03 -9.57
CA SER A 5 -25.23 5.28 -10.80
C SER A 5 -23.90 5.05 -11.54
N GLY A 6 -22.85 4.71 -10.83
CA GLY A 6 -21.58 4.25 -11.41
C GLY A 6 -21.65 2.74 -11.68
N LYS A 7 -21.06 2.29 -12.81
CA LYS A 7 -20.86 0.86 -13.08
C LYS A 7 -20.08 0.22 -11.92
N PRO A 8 -20.46 -0.98 -11.45
CA PRO A 8 -19.65 -1.71 -10.47
C PRO A 8 -18.19 -1.84 -10.91
N ALA A 9 -17.26 -1.49 -10.03
CA ALA A 9 -15.83 -1.60 -10.29
C ALA A 9 -15.20 -2.62 -9.33
N THR A 10 -14.03 -3.14 -9.70
CA THR A 10 -13.25 -4.07 -8.89
C THR A 10 -12.03 -3.37 -8.32
N PHE A 11 -11.80 -3.53 -7.03
CA PHE A 11 -10.68 -2.96 -6.29
C PHE A 11 -9.82 -4.07 -5.68
N VAL A 12 -8.50 -3.93 -5.81
CA VAL A 12 -7.50 -4.71 -5.05
C VAL A 12 -6.69 -3.73 -4.23
N LEU A 13 -6.79 -3.84 -2.90
CA LEU A 13 -6.20 -2.91 -1.94
C LEU A 13 -5.08 -3.60 -1.17
N VAL A 14 -3.83 -3.19 -1.42
CA VAL A 14 -2.62 -3.81 -0.88
C VAL A 14 -2.09 -2.99 0.29
N HIS A 15 -1.98 -3.62 1.46
CA HIS A 15 -1.54 -2.98 2.70
C HIS A 15 -0.04 -2.68 2.73
N GLY A 16 0.37 -1.83 3.67
CA GLY A 16 1.77 -1.49 3.96
C GLY A 16 2.47 -2.51 4.86
N ALA A 17 3.72 -2.22 5.21
CA ALA A 17 4.49 -3.02 6.16
C ALA A 17 3.78 -3.10 7.53
N TRP A 18 4.03 -4.20 8.27
CA TRP A 18 3.52 -4.48 9.62
C TRP A 18 2.00 -4.61 9.74
N SER A 19 1.26 -4.56 8.64
CA SER A 19 -0.20 -4.52 8.62
C SER A 19 -0.77 -5.81 8.01
N GLY A 20 -2.03 -5.77 7.59
CA GLY A 20 -2.74 -6.84 6.89
C GLY A 20 -3.96 -6.27 6.17
N GLY A 21 -4.70 -7.08 5.43
CA GLY A 21 -5.91 -6.66 4.74
C GLY A 21 -6.95 -6.00 5.65
N TRP A 22 -6.89 -6.30 6.95
CA TRP A 22 -7.76 -5.74 7.99
C TRP A 22 -7.73 -4.21 8.06
N CYS A 23 -6.62 -3.55 7.70
CA CYS A 23 -6.50 -2.09 7.76
C CYS A 23 -7.43 -1.38 6.77
N TYR A 24 -7.86 -2.07 5.72
CA TYR A 24 -8.83 -1.56 4.76
C TYR A 24 -10.29 -1.83 5.12
N GLY A 25 -10.58 -2.44 6.27
CA GLY A 25 -11.94 -2.88 6.64
C GLY A 25 -13.01 -1.81 6.48
N LYS A 26 -12.76 -0.56 6.94
CA LYS A 26 -13.68 0.58 6.81
C LYS A 26 -13.90 0.95 5.33
N VAL A 27 -12.82 1.13 4.57
CA VAL A 27 -12.87 1.50 3.14
C VAL A 27 -13.54 0.41 2.32
N ALA A 28 -13.21 -0.87 2.57
CA ALA A 28 -13.82 -1.99 1.87
C ALA A 28 -15.33 -2.10 2.14
N ALA A 29 -15.77 -1.86 3.37
CA ALA A 29 -17.20 -1.81 3.71
C ALA A 29 -17.93 -0.70 2.96
N LEU A 30 -17.34 0.51 2.89
CA LEU A 30 -17.90 1.64 2.14
C LEU A 30 -18.00 1.34 0.64
N LEU A 31 -16.96 0.81 0.02
CA LEU A 31 -16.97 0.48 -1.40
C LEU A 31 -17.99 -0.64 -1.71
N ARG A 32 -18.03 -1.69 -0.87
CA ARG A 32 -19.00 -2.80 -1.03
C ARG A 32 -20.44 -2.33 -0.86
N SER A 33 -20.72 -1.41 0.08
CA SER A 33 -22.06 -0.82 0.25
C SER A 33 -22.53 0.00 -0.97
N ARG A 34 -21.58 0.44 -1.80
CA ARG A 34 -21.82 1.15 -3.07
C ARG A 34 -21.90 0.19 -4.27
N GLY A 35 -21.89 -1.13 -4.05
CA GLY A 35 -22.03 -2.16 -5.08
C GLY A 35 -20.71 -2.56 -5.78
N HIS A 36 -19.56 -2.19 -5.25
CA HIS A 36 -18.26 -2.56 -5.81
C HIS A 36 -17.74 -3.90 -5.27
N VAL A 37 -16.88 -4.56 -6.05
CA VAL A 37 -16.14 -5.75 -5.64
C VAL A 37 -14.79 -5.32 -5.04
N VAL A 38 -14.45 -5.82 -3.84
CA VAL A 38 -13.23 -5.38 -3.13
C VAL A 38 -12.47 -6.57 -2.56
N PHE A 39 -11.21 -6.69 -2.97
CA PHE A 39 -10.23 -7.64 -2.44
C PHE A 39 -9.21 -6.88 -1.58
N THR A 40 -8.94 -7.42 -0.40
CA THR A 40 -7.94 -6.88 0.54
C THR A 40 -6.98 -7.99 0.95
N PRO A 41 -6.12 -8.48 0.02
CA PRO A 41 -5.23 -9.58 0.32
C PRO A 41 -4.25 -9.22 1.45
N THR A 42 -4.01 -10.15 2.36
CA THR A 42 -2.92 -10.07 3.31
C THR A 42 -1.68 -10.74 2.72
N LEU A 43 -0.59 -9.99 2.68
CA LEU A 43 0.69 -10.45 2.14
C LEU A 43 1.29 -11.57 3.02
N THR A 44 2.00 -12.51 2.42
CA THR A 44 2.63 -13.64 3.12
C THR A 44 3.53 -13.16 4.26
N GLY A 45 3.36 -13.77 5.44
CA GLY A 45 4.11 -13.43 6.64
C GLY A 45 3.57 -12.23 7.42
N GLN A 46 2.40 -11.66 7.03
CA GLN A 46 1.79 -10.50 7.66
C GLN A 46 0.41 -10.80 8.21
N GLY A 47 -0.06 -9.99 9.17
CA GLY A 47 -1.39 -10.09 9.76
C GLY A 47 -1.76 -11.51 10.15
N GLU A 48 -2.94 -11.98 9.74
CA GLU A 48 -3.42 -13.36 9.97
C GLU A 48 -2.58 -14.45 9.29
N ARG A 49 -1.66 -14.04 8.39
CA ARG A 49 -0.69 -14.93 7.73
C ARG A 49 0.71 -14.85 8.33
N SER A 50 0.87 -14.23 9.51
CA SER A 50 2.16 -14.02 10.20
C SER A 50 2.90 -15.33 10.50
N HIS A 51 2.17 -16.45 10.68
CA HIS A 51 2.73 -17.79 10.86
C HIS A 51 3.56 -18.29 9.66
N LEU A 52 3.44 -17.65 8.50
CA LEU A 52 4.22 -17.92 7.29
C LEU A 52 5.50 -17.07 7.17
N LEU A 53 5.79 -16.24 8.17
CA LEU A 53 7.01 -15.42 8.15
C LEU A 53 8.26 -16.30 8.17
N ALA A 54 9.12 -16.12 7.17
CA ALA A 54 10.37 -16.85 7.01
C ALA A 54 11.41 -15.97 6.33
N ALA A 55 12.68 -16.32 6.43
CA ALA A 55 13.79 -15.57 5.84
C ALA A 55 13.70 -15.40 4.30
N GLY A 56 13.01 -16.32 3.62
CA GLY A 56 12.81 -16.28 2.16
C GLY A 56 11.62 -15.43 1.70
N VAL A 57 10.82 -14.90 2.61
CA VAL A 57 9.71 -14.00 2.25
C VAL A 57 10.25 -12.64 1.86
N ASN A 58 10.07 -12.26 0.60
CA ASN A 58 10.65 -11.07 -0.01
C ASN A 58 9.61 -10.28 -0.85
N LEU A 59 10.02 -9.23 -1.55
CA LEU A 59 9.14 -8.40 -2.38
C LEU A 59 8.50 -9.22 -3.52
N THR A 60 9.27 -10.09 -4.16
CA THR A 60 8.75 -11.00 -5.21
C THR A 60 7.68 -11.93 -4.67
N THR A 61 7.81 -12.44 -3.44
CA THR A 61 6.76 -13.22 -2.76
C THR A 61 5.46 -12.41 -2.65
N HIS A 62 5.55 -11.17 -2.17
CA HIS A 62 4.39 -10.30 -1.99
C HIS A 62 3.75 -9.87 -3.32
N ILE A 63 4.54 -9.63 -4.36
CA ILE A 63 4.03 -9.39 -5.71
C ILE A 63 3.26 -10.63 -6.20
N THR A 64 3.80 -11.83 -5.97
CA THR A 64 3.15 -13.10 -6.35
C THR A 64 1.84 -13.32 -5.62
N ASP A 65 1.76 -12.97 -4.32
CA ASP A 65 0.49 -13.03 -3.57
C ASP A 65 -0.61 -12.26 -4.30
N VAL A 66 -0.31 -11.03 -4.74
CA VAL A 66 -1.30 -10.17 -5.42
C VAL A 66 -1.57 -10.64 -6.85
N LEU A 67 -0.55 -11.05 -7.61
CA LEU A 67 -0.74 -11.63 -8.95
C LEU A 67 -1.65 -12.86 -8.92
N ASN A 68 -1.55 -13.68 -7.86
CA ASN A 68 -2.41 -14.84 -7.68
C ASN A 68 -3.86 -14.44 -7.43
N VAL A 69 -4.14 -13.33 -6.71
CA VAL A 69 -5.50 -12.80 -6.62
C VAL A 69 -6.06 -12.50 -8.02
N PHE A 70 -5.30 -11.79 -8.86
CA PHE A 70 -5.74 -11.52 -10.23
C PHE A 70 -5.95 -12.78 -11.06
N ARG A 71 -5.08 -13.78 -10.87
CA ARG A 71 -5.13 -15.03 -11.63
C ARG A 71 -6.31 -15.90 -11.26
N TYR A 72 -6.50 -16.15 -9.96
CA TYR A 72 -7.48 -17.12 -9.48
C TYR A 72 -8.91 -16.56 -9.40
N GLU A 73 -9.05 -15.23 -9.31
CA GLU A 73 -10.33 -14.54 -9.38
C GLU A 73 -10.64 -14.01 -10.81
N ASP A 74 -9.77 -14.30 -11.81
CA ASP A 74 -9.81 -13.80 -13.20
C ASP A 74 -10.12 -12.30 -13.30
N LEU A 75 -9.41 -11.48 -12.52
CA LEU A 75 -9.68 -10.05 -12.42
C LEU A 75 -9.15 -9.30 -13.64
N ARG A 76 -9.96 -8.34 -14.14
CA ARG A 76 -9.64 -7.39 -15.22
C ARG A 76 -10.23 -6.02 -14.88
N ASP A 77 -9.71 -4.99 -15.51
CA ASP A 77 -10.16 -3.60 -15.32
C ASP A 77 -10.16 -3.17 -13.84
N VAL A 78 -9.11 -3.55 -13.11
CA VAL A 78 -9.01 -3.37 -11.67
C VAL A 78 -8.44 -2.00 -11.31
N VAL A 79 -9.02 -1.35 -10.31
CA VAL A 79 -8.35 -0.27 -9.56
C VAL A 79 -7.43 -0.93 -8.53
N LEU A 80 -6.12 -0.87 -8.79
CA LEU A 80 -5.10 -1.44 -7.93
C LEU A 80 -4.52 -0.35 -7.03
N ALA A 81 -4.69 -0.48 -5.72
CA ALA A 81 -4.21 0.51 -4.75
C ALA A 81 -3.19 -0.09 -3.78
N GLY A 82 -2.12 0.66 -3.49
CA GLY A 82 -1.09 0.29 -2.53
C GLY A 82 -0.87 1.37 -1.48
N HIS A 83 -0.81 0.97 -0.20
CA HIS A 83 -0.46 1.84 0.91
C HIS A 83 1.00 1.62 1.33
N SER A 84 1.75 2.70 1.57
CA SER A 84 3.10 2.59 2.15
C SER A 84 4.02 1.65 1.33
N TYR A 85 4.57 0.59 1.95
CA TYR A 85 5.29 -0.50 1.25
C TYR A 85 4.46 -1.13 0.13
N GLY A 86 3.14 -1.16 0.27
CA GLY A 86 2.24 -1.67 -0.79
C GLY A 86 2.45 -0.98 -2.14
N GLY A 87 3.02 0.23 -2.17
CA GLY A 87 3.42 0.92 -3.39
C GLY A 87 4.50 0.16 -4.18
N MET A 88 5.48 -0.46 -3.51
CA MET A 88 6.47 -1.35 -4.13
C MET A 88 5.78 -2.55 -4.81
N VAL A 89 4.83 -3.16 -4.08
CA VAL A 89 4.10 -4.34 -4.55
C VAL A 89 3.23 -4.01 -5.76
N VAL A 90 2.39 -2.96 -5.67
CA VAL A 90 1.47 -2.62 -6.77
C VAL A 90 2.20 -2.15 -8.02
N SER A 91 3.36 -1.49 -7.89
CA SER A 91 4.22 -1.15 -9.03
C SER A 91 4.71 -2.42 -9.74
N GLY A 92 5.19 -3.40 -8.97
CA GLY A 92 5.66 -4.67 -9.53
C GLY A 92 4.56 -5.53 -10.12
N VAL A 93 3.36 -5.53 -9.54
CA VAL A 93 2.17 -6.20 -10.09
C VAL A 93 1.73 -5.53 -11.39
N ALA A 94 1.56 -4.22 -11.36
CA ALA A 94 1.11 -3.45 -12.52
C ALA A 94 2.07 -3.55 -13.71
N ASP A 95 3.36 -3.65 -13.46
CA ASP A 95 4.35 -3.84 -14.53
C ASP A 95 4.22 -5.19 -15.23
N ARG A 96 3.78 -6.23 -14.51
CA ARG A 96 3.62 -7.60 -15.05
C ARG A 96 2.29 -7.85 -15.73
N ILE A 97 1.24 -7.10 -15.36
CA ILE A 97 -0.13 -7.31 -15.85
C ILE A 97 -0.84 -5.97 -16.13
N ALA A 98 -0.14 -5.02 -16.76
CA ALA A 98 -0.65 -3.68 -17.04
C ALA A 98 -2.00 -3.69 -17.80
N ASP A 99 -2.22 -4.69 -18.66
CA ASP A 99 -3.44 -4.90 -19.42
C ASP A 99 -4.67 -5.29 -18.57
N ARG A 100 -4.47 -5.67 -17.30
CA ARG A 100 -5.54 -6.01 -16.36
C ARG A 100 -5.84 -4.88 -15.34
N VAL A 101 -5.03 -3.81 -15.34
CA VAL A 101 -5.14 -2.71 -14.38
C VAL A 101 -5.71 -1.47 -15.06
N ALA A 102 -6.89 -1.03 -14.65
CA ALA A 102 -7.54 0.17 -15.17
C ALA A 102 -6.95 1.46 -14.56
N ALA A 103 -6.59 1.40 -13.29
CA ALA A 103 -6.01 2.53 -12.56
C ALA A 103 -5.05 2.09 -11.45
N LEU A 104 -4.02 2.91 -11.20
CA LEU A 104 -3.08 2.76 -10.09
C LEU A 104 -3.29 3.87 -9.06
N VAL A 105 -3.40 3.49 -7.78
CA VAL A 105 -3.57 4.43 -6.68
C VAL A 105 -2.51 4.18 -5.61
N TYR A 106 -1.75 5.21 -5.26
CA TYR A 106 -0.74 5.20 -4.21
C TYR A 106 -1.27 5.98 -3.00
N LEU A 107 -1.47 5.27 -1.89
CA LEU A 107 -2.02 5.84 -0.66
C LEU A 107 -0.88 6.06 0.34
N ASP A 108 -0.33 7.26 0.39
CA ASP A 108 0.85 7.63 1.17
C ASP A 108 1.94 6.55 1.06
N ALA A 109 2.38 6.28 -0.18
CA ALA A 109 3.09 5.08 -0.55
C ALA A 109 4.42 5.36 -1.26
N PHE A 110 5.33 4.39 -1.22
CA PHE A 110 6.55 4.41 -2.02
C PHE A 110 6.20 4.32 -3.52
N LEU A 111 6.90 5.11 -4.33
CA LEU A 111 6.74 5.16 -5.79
C LEU A 111 8.11 4.85 -6.42
N PRO A 112 8.48 3.56 -6.54
CA PRO A 112 9.80 3.14 -6.97
C PRO A 112 10.02 3.32 -8.47
N GLU A 113 11.29 3.45 -8.84
CA GLU A 113 11.83 3.28 -10.18
C GLU A 113 12.49 1.90 -10.32
N ASP A 114 12.83 1.52 -11.56
CA ASP A 114 13.53 0.25 -11.81
C ASP A 114 14.85 0.15 -11.02
N GLY A 115 15.12 -1.02 -10.48
CA GLY A 115 16.31 -1.31 -9.70
C GLY A 115 16.31 -0.78 -8.26
N GLN A 116 15.24 -0.10 -7.80
CA GLN A 116 15.17 0.43 -6.44
C GLN A 116 14.54 -0.57 -5.45
N SER A 117 15.13 -0.66 -4.28
CA SER A 117 14.52 -1.28 -3.09
C SER A 117 13.84 -0.22 -2.22
N LEU A 118 13.03 -0.64 -1.25
CA LEU A 118 12.49 0.29 -0.25
C LEU A 118 13.62 1.00 0.50
N PHE A 119 14.72 0.33 0.78
CA PHE A 119 15.86 0.93 1.48
C PHE A 119 16.55 2.03 0.68
N ASP A 120 16.57 1.94 -0.65
CA ASP A 120 17.17 2.97 -1.51
C ASP A 120 16.35 4.27 -1.52
N ILE A 121 15.04 4.19 -1.33
CA ILE A 121 14.09 5.32 -1.49
C ILE A 121 13.44 5.78 -0.18
N ASN A 122 13.85 5.19 0.94
CA ASN A 122 13.42 5.61 2.28
C ASN A 122 14.39 6.64 2.86
N ILE A 123 13.98 7.33 3.92
CA ILE A 123 14.87 8.18 4.73
C ILE A 123 15.98 7.31 5.32
N PRO A 124 17.28 7.65 5.14
CA PRO A 124 18.39 6.81 5.61
C PRO A 124 18.32 6.44 7.10
N ALA A 125 17.89 7.37 7.95
CA ALA A 125 17.72 7.12 9.38
C ALA A 125 16.66 6.06 9.68
N ASN A 126 15.59 5.98 8.89
CA ASN A 126 14.59 4.91 9.01
C ASN A 126 15.19 3.56 8.60
N THR A 127 15.89 3.51 7.48
CA THR A 127 16.57 2.29 7.01
C THR A 127 17.56 1.76 8.05
N GLN A 128 18.41 2.61 8.60
CA GLN A 128 19.36 2.24 9.64
C GLN A 128 18.66 1.66 10.88
N ARG A 129 17.57 2.31 11.33
CA ARG A 129 16.78 1.83 12.48
C ARG A 129 16.13 0.47 12.18
N PHE A 130 15.56 0.27 10.99
CA PHE A 130 14.93 -0.99 10.62
C PHE A 130 15.94 -2.14 10.60
N VAL A 131 17.12 -1.92 10.01
CA VAL A 131 18.19 -2.92 9.98
C VAL A 131 18.69 -3.24 11.39
N ALA A 132 18.92 -2.22 12.22
CA ALA A 132 19.36 -2.41 13.61
C ALA A 132 18.33 -3.21 14.43
N ASN A 133 17.03 -2.87 14.30
CA ASN A 133 15.96 -3.53 15.03
C ASN A 133 15.73 -4.99 14.56
N ALA A 134 16.03 -5.31 13.30
CA ALA A 134 15.94 -6.67 12.78
C ALA A 134 16.87 -7.65 13.52
N GLY A 135 17.97 -7.17 14.11
CA GLY A 135 18.87 -7.99 14.94
C GLY A 135 18.14 -8.71 16.08
N ASN A 136 17.12 -8.09 16.67
CA ASN A 136 16.30 -8.68 17.73
C ASN A 136 15.37 -9.81 17.24
N TYR A 137 15.26 -9.98 15.92
CA TYR A 137 14.44 -11.00 15.23
C TYR A 137 15.30 -11.93 14.35
N GLY A 138 16.53 -12.18 14.78
CA GLY A 138 17.45 -13.06 14.05
C GLY A 138 17.86 -12.53 12.68
N GLY A 139 17.69 -11.23 12.41
CA GLY A 139 17.99 -10.60 11.12
C GLY A 139 16.95 -10.88 10.01
N ILE A 140 15.85 -11.55 10.32
CA ILE A 140 14.85 -11.94 9.30
C ILE A 140 13.64 -11.01 9.23
N ALA A 141 13.35 -10.27 10.29
CA ALA A 141 12.18 -9.41 10.36
C ALA A 141 12.43 -8.11 11.15
N VAL A 142 11.69 -7.08 10.78
CA VAL A 142 11.68 -5.78 11.47
C VAL A 142 10.44 -5.70 12.36
N PRO A 143 10.59 -5.44 13.68
CA PRO A 143 9.46 -5.29 14.58
C PRO A 143 8.59 -4.10 14.20
N PRO A 144 7.26 -4.15 14.45
CA PRO A 144 6.37 -3.03 14.15
C PRO A 144 6.71 -1.83 15.03
N PRO A 145 6.77 -0.61 14.45
CA PRO A 145 6.72 0.62 15.22
C PRO A 145 5.33 0.79 15.86
N PRO A 146 5.23 1.53 16.99
CA PRO A 146 3.91 1.82 17.59
C PRO A 146 3.04 2.68 16.65
N ALA A 147 1.72 2.62 16.80
CA ALA A 147 0.76 3.38 16.01
C ALA A 147 1.02 4.90 16.03
N SER A 148 1.53 5.42 17.14
CA SER A 148 1.95 6.83 17.29
C SER A 148 3.07 7.23 16.33
N PHE A 149 3.92 6.28 15.91
CA PHE A 149 4.94 6.50 14.89
C PHE A 149 4.33 6.93 13.55
N PHE A 150 3.15 6.46 13.24
CA PHE A 150 2.41 6.73 12.01
C PHE A 150 1.36 7.83 12.17
N ASN A 151 1.24 8.41 13.38
CA ASN A 151 0.19 9.36 13.74
C ASN A 151 -1.23 8.83 13.44
N VAL A 152 -1.47 7.57 13.78
CA VAL A 152 -2.81 6.97 13.67
C VAL A 152 -3.74 7.62 14.69
N ASN A 153 -5.00 7.87 14.31
CA ASN A 153 -5.99 8.45 15.20
C ASN A 153 -6.21 7.60 16.48
N ALA A 154 -6.61 8.26 17.57
CA ALA A 154 -6.72 7.65 18.89
C ALA A 154 -7.70 6.45 18.96
N THR A 155 -8.71 6.43 18.10
CA THR A 155 -9.71 5.36 18.05
C THR A 155 -9.12 4.07 17.48
N ASP A 156 -8.32 4.18 16.43
CA ASP A 156 -7.76 3.03 15.71
C ASP A 156 -6.38 2.60 16.25
N ALA A 157 -5.64 3.48 16.92
CA ALA A 157 -4.28 3.21 17.41
C ALA A 157 -4.18 1.92 18.26
N PRO A 158 -5.07 1.64 19.24
CA PRO A 158 -4.98 0.40 20.02
C PRO A 158 -5.14 -0.86 19.15
N ARG A 159 -5.97 -0.80 18.12
CA ARG A 159 -6.16 -1.92 17.18
C ARG A 159 -4.94 -2.11 16.28
N VAL A 160 -4.33 -1.01 15.82
CA VAL A 160 -3.09 -1.06 15.02
C VAL A 160 -1.98 -1.70 15.84
N ASP A 161 -1.76 -1.26 17.09
CA ASP A 161 -0.74 -1.81 17.97
C ASP A 161 -0.96 -3.31 18.28
N ALA A 162 -2.22 -3.72 18.45
CA ALA A 162 -2.57 -5.12 18.76
C ALA A 162 -2.43 -6.07 17.55
N LEU A 163 -2.62 -5.58 16.32
CA LEU A 163 -2.66 -6.39 15.11
C LEU A 163 -1.39 -6.28 14.23
N ALA A 164 -0.49 -5.35 14.55
CA ALA A 164 0.76 -5.20 13.83
C ALA A 164 1.67 -6.43 14.03
N THR A 165 2.27 -6.90 12.95
CA THR A 165 3.15 -8.09 12.94
C THR A 165 4.54 -7.73 12.42
N PRO A 166 5.62 -8.46 12.85
CA PRO A 166 6.95 -8.26 12.31
C PRO A 166 6.96 -8.38 10.78
N PHE A 167 7.75 -7.52 10.12
CA PHE A 167 7.78 -7.43 8.65
C PHE A 167 9.09 -8.02 8.10
N PRO A 168 9.06 -8.85 7.03
CA PRO A 168 10.26 -9.49 6.49
C PRO A 168 11.28 -8.47 5.99
N LEU A 169 12.51 -8.53 6.52
CA LEU A 169 13.60 -7.62 6.16
C LEU A 169 13.96 -7.75 4.67
N ALA A 170 13.94 -8.98 4.14
CA ALA A 170 14.25 -9.25 2.74
C ALA A 170 13.29 -8.52 1.78
N ALA A 171 12.02 -8.34 2.18
CA ALA A 171 11.04 -7.62 1.36
C ALA A 171 11.32 -6.10 1.27
N MET A 172 12.01 -5.53 2.27
CA MET A 172 12.45 -4.12 2.22
C MET A 172 13.74 -3.96 1.42
N ALA A 173 14.60 -4.98 1.42
CA ALA A 173 15.92 -4.94 0.81
C ALA A 173 15.94 -5.36 -0.67
N GLU A 174 14.98 -6.17 -1.11
CA GLU A 174 14.92 -6.63 -2.50
C GLU A 174 14.66 -5.47 -3.46
N ARG A 175 15.48 -5.43 -4.52
CA ARG A 175 15.35 -4.45 -5.60
C ARG A 175 14.26 -4.87 -6.57
N LEU A 176 13.35 -3.95 -6.86
CA LEU A 176 12.27 -4.15 -7.80
C LEU A 176 12.80 -4.08 -9.24
N SER A 177 12.43 -5.04 -10.07
CA SER A 177 12.69 -4.99 -11.52
C SER A 177 11.40 -4.59 -12.23
N LEU A 178 11.48 -3.51 -13.01
CA LEU A 178 10.39 -2.94 -13.80
C LEU A 178 10.80 -2.81 -15.26
N THR A 179 9.91 -3.16 -16.17
CA THR A 179 10.08 -2.97 -17.61
C THR A 179 9.58 -1.61 -18.09
N GLY A 180 8.82 -0.92 -17.26
CA GLY A 180 8.10 0.32 -17.60
C GLY A 180 6.68 0.09 -18.11
N ALA A 181 6.20 -1.16 -18.18
CA ALA A 181 4.84 -1.46 -18.65
C ALA A 181 3.76 -0.80 -17.77
N HIS A 182 3.99 -0.67 -16.45
CA HIS A 182 3.08 0.02 -15.53
C HIS A 182 2.85 1.50 -15.90
N LEU A 183 3.78 2.14 -16.61
CA LEU A 183 3.66 3.53 -17.06
C LEU A 183 2.62 3.71 -18.18
N THR A 184 2.20 2.64 -18.82
CA THR A 184 1.12 2.66 -19.83
C THR A 184 -0.26 2.86 -19.20
N ILE A 185 -0.41 2.61 -17.89
CA ILE A 185 -1.65 2.84 -17.16
C ILE A 185 -1.84 4.36 -16.99
N ARG A 186 -2.86 4.90 -17.65
CA ARG A 186 -3.08 6.35 -17.75
C ARG A 186 -3.69 6.95 -16.49
N LYS A 187 -4.57 6.23 -15.80
CA LYS A 187 -5.19 6.70 -14.57
C LYS A 187 -4.26 6.41 -13.39
N ARG A 188 -3.59 7.44 -12.91
CA ARG A 188 -2.66 7.33 -11.77
C ARG A 188 -3.01 8.37 -10.72
N THR A 189 -3.17 7.93 -9.48
CA THR A 189 -3.54 8.78 -8.35
C THR A 189 -2.56 8.61 -7.21
N TYR A 190 -2.18 9.73 -6.58
CA TYR A 190 -1.37 9.75 -5.37
C TYR A 190 -2.12 10.48 -4.25
N VAL A 191 -2.23 9.87 -3.09
CA VAL A 191 -2.76 10.48 -1.88
C VAL A 191 -1.64 10.62 -0.86
N HIS A 192 -1.42 11.82 -0.31
CA HIS A 192 -0.42 12.08 0.72
C HIS A 192 -1.07 12.46 2.05
N GLY A 193 -0.69 11.77 3.14
CA GLY A 193 -1.03 12.14 4.52
C GLY A 193 -0.08 13.23 5.02
N THR A 194 -0.61 14.44 5.29
CA THR A 194 0.22 15.62 5.54
C THR A 194 0.60 15.84 7.00
N ILE A 195 0.03 15.05 7.93
CA ILE A 195 0.27 15.21 9.37
C ILE A 195 1.09 14.05 9.89
N LEU A 196 2.43 14.21 9.84
CA LEU A 196 3.37 13.31 10.51
C LEU A 196 4.19 14.10 11.55
N PRO A 197 4.51 13.48 12.70
CA PRO A 197 5.30 14.14 13.75
C PRO A 197 6.79 14.29 13.40
N ARG A 198 7.19 13.91 12.19
CA ARG A 198 8.56 13.91 11.68
C ARG A 198 8.55 14.05 10.15
N GLU A 199 9.75 14.08 9.54
CA GLU A 199 9.90 14.06 8.09
C GLU A 199 9.20 12.84 7.47
N SER A 200 8.38 13.10 6.44
CA SER A 200 7.66 12.07 5.71
C SER A 200 8.52 11.51 4.58
N PRO A 201 8.74 10.19 4.50
CA PRO A 201 9.40 9.58 3.36
C PRO A 201 8.54 9.64 2.08
N PHE A 202 7.27 9.99 2.20
CA PHE A 202 6.29 9.98 1.10
C PHE A 202 6.11 11.37 0.46
N LYS A 203 6.45 12.44 1.19
CA LYS A 203 6.35 13.81 0.65
C LYS A 203 7.13 14.03 -0.65
N PRO A 204 8.36 13.51 -0.83
CA PRO A 204 9.09 13.66 -2.08
C PRO A 204 8.37 13.03 -3.29
N PHE A 205 7.66 11.91 -3.10
CA PHE A 205 6.86 11.29 -4.17
C PHE A 205 5.64 12.12 -4.52
N TYR A 206 4.93 12.65 -3.51
CA TYR A 206 3.83 13.57 -3.71
C TYR A 206 4.28 14.83 -4.46
N ASP A 207 5.38 15.46 -4.03
CA ASP A 207 5.92 16.66 -4.67
C ASP A 207 6.33 16.41 -6.13
N ARG A 208 6.79 15.19 -6.45
CA ARG A 208 7.14 14.79 -7.82
C ARG A 208 5.94 14.71 -8.76
N VAL A 209 4.76 14.36 -8.24
CA VAL A 209 3.58 14.06 -9.08
C VAL A 209 2.45 15.09 -8.97
N LYS A 210 2.43 15.95 -7.96
CA LYS A 210 1.30 16.85 -7.68
C LYS A 210 1.00 17.86 -8.80
N ASP A 211 2.02 18.24 -9.55
CA ASP A 211 1.93 19.22 -10.65
C ASP A 211 2.07 18.55 -12.04
N ASP A 212 2.12 17.21 -12.08
CA ASP A 212 2.18 16.43 -13.33
C ASP A 212 0.77 16.08 -13.81
N ALA A 213 0.40 16.56 -15.00
CA ALA A 213 -0.91 16.34 -15.61
C ALA A 213 -1.26 14.84 -15.85
N ALA A 214 -0.27 13.94 -15.80
CA ALA A 214 -0.47 12.51 -15.89
C ALA A 214 -0.95 11.88 -14.57
N TRP A 215 -1.05 12.68 -13.49
CA TRP A 215 -1.42 12.24 -12.15
C TRP A 215 -2.59 13.04 -11.59
N THR A 216 -3.41 12.38 -10.79
CA THR A 216 -4.32 13.05 -9.85
C THR A 216 -3.71 12.99 -8.46
N ALA A 217 -3.47 14.15 -7.82
CA ALA A 217 -2.81 14.19 -6.51
C ALA A 217 -3.73 14.80 -5.45
N HIS A 218 -3.77 14.19 -4.27
CA HIS A 218 -4.55 14.64 -3.13
C HIS A 218 -3.67 14.77 -1.88
N ALA A 219 -3.89 15.83 -1.10
CA ALA A 219 -3.31 16.01 0.21
C ALA A 219 -4.40 15.85 1.28
N PHE A 220 -4.23 14.88 2.18
CA PHE A 220 -5.15 14.61 3.28
C PHE A 220 -4.58 15.11 4.60
N ALA A 221 -5.35 15.88 5.35
CA ALA A 221 -4.96 16.36 6.67
C ALA A 221 -5.10 15.24 7.73
N CYS A 222 -4.29 14.20 7.60
CA CYS A 222 -4.28 13.02 8.48
C CYS A 222 -2.87 12.41 8.58
N GLY A 223 -2.72 11.38 9.41
CA GLY A 223 -1.52 10.58 9.53
C GLY A 223 -1.28 9.67 8.33
N HIS A 224 -0.31 8.76 8.50
CA HIS A 224 0.12 7.84 7.45
C HIS A 224 -0.96 6.84 7.01
N HIS A 225 -1.81 6.38 7.93
CA HIS A 225 -2.85 5.38 7.63
C HIS A 225 -4.13 6.05 7.11
N VAL A 226 -4.06 6.66 5.91
CA VAL A 226 -5.15 7.42 5.31
C VAL A 226 -6.48 6.66 5.27
N MET A 227 -6.43 5.32 5.11
CA MET A 227 -7.61 4.44 5.07
C MET A 227 -8.27 4.24 6.44
N LEU A 228 -7.54 4.47 7.54
CA LEU A 228 -8.08 4.44 8.92
C LEU A 228 -8.55 5.80 9.37
N ASP A 229 -7.75 6.84 9.05
CA ASP A 229 -7.98 8.20 9.51
C ASP A 229 -9.08 8.92 8.71
N MET A 230 -9.16 8.67 7.39
CA MET A 230 -10.11 9.32 6.47
C MET A 230 -10.75 8.29 5.52
N PRO A 231 -11.46 7.26 6.04
CA PRO A 231 -11.96 6.15 5.22
C PRO A 231 -12.95 6.59 4.14
N GLU A 232 -13.84 7.56 4.41
CA GLU A 232 -14.81 8.06 3.45
C GLU A 232 -14.11 8.73 2.27
N LYS A 233 -13.18 9.67 2.54
CA LYS A 233 -12.39 10.34 1.48
C LYS A 233 -11.53 9.37 0.71
N THR A 234 -10.94 8.37 1.39
CA THR A 234 -10.16 7.33 0.72
C THR A 234 -11.04 6.51 -0.23
N ALA A 235 -12.25 6.12 0.20
CA ALA A 235 -13.21 5.42 -0.65
C ALA A 235 -13.67 6.28 -1.84
N GLU A 236 -13.89 7.59 -1.66
CA GLU A 236 -14.24 8.53 -2.73
C GLU A 236 -13.14 8.65 -3.78
N VAL A 237 -11.87 8.81 -3.35
CA VAL A 237 -10.73 8.87 -4.27
C VAL A 237 -10.57 7.56 -5.05
N LEU A 238 -10.69 6.41 -4.39
CA LEU A 238 -10.64 5.11 -5.05
C LEU A 238 -11.76 4.96 -6.08
N GLN A 239 -12.98 5.36 -5.74
CA GLN A 239 -14.12 5.31 -6.65
C GLN A 239 -13.96 6.28 -7.84
N ALA A 240 -13.38 7.45 -7.64
CA ALA A 240 -13.11 8.41 -8.72
C ALA A 240 -12.03 7.92 -9.69
N ALA A 241 -11.16 7.01 -9.27
CA ALA A 241 -10.16 6.38 -10.12
C ALA A 241 -10.71 5.25 -11.00
N ALA A 242 -11.92 4.74 -10.72
CA ALA A 242 -12.55 3.60 -11.40
C ALA A 242 -13.04 3.90 -12.86
#